data_0cef85a3e47ef9c388f0df6f919d0e53
#
_entry.id   0cef85a3e47ef9c388f0df6f919d0e53
#
_cell.length_a   1.000
_cell.length_b   1.000
_cell.length_c   1.000
_cell.angle_alpha   90.00
_cell.angle_beta   90.00
_cell.angle_gamma   90.00
#
_symmetry.space_group_name_H-M   'P 1'
#
loop_
_entity.id
_entity.type
_entity.pdbx_description
1 polymer ?
#
loop_
_entity_poly.entity_id
_entity_poly.type
_entity_poly.pdbx_seq_one_letter_code
_entity_poly.pdbx_strand_id
1 'polypeptide(L)'
;MQVTASIFKAYDIRGTFPRTLTEDLAEALGRAFGTLAKKENCLTVAVGRDGRLSGPVLSAALVRGLVSVGIEVLDVGFTTTPQLYFAANTLCNSGIQVTGSHNPKDDNGFKMVLGGRAIYGGDIQALKNIIEQETWSLTSGG
;
A
#
# COMPACT_ATOMS: atom_id res chain seq x y z
N MET A 1 -12.40 11.01 -3.33
CA MET A 1 -12.50 9.78 -4.13
C MET A 1 -13.46 8.81 -3.47
N GLN A 2 -14.39 8.29 -4.24
CA GLN A 2 -15.28 7.25 -3.71
C GLN A 2 -14.58 5.90 -3.72
N VAL A 3 -14.76 5.13 -2.67
CA VAL A 3 -14.15 3.81 -2.53
C VAL A 3 -15.19 2.78 -2.14
N THR A 4 -14.92 1.52 -2.48
CA THR A 4 -15.75 0.41 -2.04
C THR A 4 -15.37 0.03 -0.62
N ALA A 5 -16.24 0.34 0.34
CA ALA A 5 -15.92 0.15 1.77
C ALA A 5 -15.53 -1.30 2.10
N SER A 6 -16.12 -2.28 1.41
CA SER A 6 -15.89 -3.70 1.69
C SER A 6 -14.46 -4.17 1.43
N ILE A 7 -13.63 -3.41 0.70
CA ILE A 7 -12.23 -3.80 0.49
C ILE A 7 -11.35 -3.48 1.70
N PHE A 8 -11.78 -2.59 2.59
CA PHE A 8 -11.02 -2.20 3.78
C PHE A 8 -11.32 -3.17 4.92
N LYS A 9 -10.48 -4.17 5.06
CA LYS A 9 -10.64 -5.24 6.06
C LYS A 9 -9.98 -4.84 7.39
N ALA A 10 -10.02 -5.73 8.38
CA ALA A 10 -9.45 -5.43 9.70
C ALA A 10 -7.93 -5.31 9.68
N TYR A 11 -7.26 -6.07 8.81
CA TYR A 11 -5.79 -6.17 8.80
C TYR A 11 -5.15 -5.82 7.47
N ASP A 12 -5.96 -5.64 6.42
CA ASP A 12 -5.43 -5.36 5.09
C ASP A 12 -6.50 -4.73 4.21
N ILE A 13 -6.11 -4.44 2.96
CA ILE A 13 -7.01 -3.98 1.91
C ILE A 13 -7.03 -5.06 0.86
N ARG A 14 -8.19 -5.61 0.54
CA ARG A 14 -8.35 -6.68 -0.44
C ARG A 14 -9.55 -6.46 -1.33
N GLY A 15 -9.42 -6.82 -2.59
CA GLY A 15 -10.51 -6.72 -3.53
C GLY A 15 -10.24 -7.52 -4.79
N THR A 16 -11.12 -7.37 -5.76
CA THR A 16 -11.03 -8.02 -7.06
C THR A 16 -10.57 -7.02 -8.11
N PHE A 17 -9.48 -7.33 -8.80
CA PHE A 17 -8.97 -6.47 -9.87
C PHE A 17 -9.69 -6.82 -11.19
N PRO A 18 -10.15 -5.84 -11.97
CA PRO A 18 -10.10 -4.39 -11.74
C PRO A 18 -11.41 -3.81 -11.17
N ARG A 19 -12.29 -4.64 -10.63
CA ARG A 19 -13.65 -4.22 -10.24
C ARG A 19 -13.67 -3.35 -9.00
N THR A 20 -13.19 -3.85 -7.88
CA THR A 20 -13.15 -3.11 -6.61
C THR A 20 -11.76 -2.64 -6.25
N LEU A 21 -10.74 -3.30 -6.79
CA LEU A 21 -9.34 -2.93 -6.60
C LEU A 21 -8.83 -2.39 -7.94
N THR A 22 -8.66 -1.09 -8.04
CA THR A 22 -8.30 -0.41 -9.28
C THR A 22 -6.91 0.20 -9.20
N GLU A 23 -6.37 0.54 -10.38
CA GLU A 23 -5.10 1.26 -10.47
C GLU A 23 -5.18 2.61 -9.76
N ASP A 24 -6.28 3.34 -9.95
CA ASP A 24 -6.48 4.63 -9.29
C ASP A 24 -6.52 4.48 -7.77
N LEU A 25 -7.18 3.42 -7.28
CA LEU A 25 -7.21 3.15 -5.85
C LEU A 25 -5.81 2.84 -5.31
N ALA A 26 -5.01 2.07 -6.05
CA ALA A 26 -3.64 1.74 -5.63
C ALA A 26 -2.78 3.00 -5.53
N GLU A 27 -2.90 3.90 -6.49
CA GLU A 27 -2.18 5.18 -6.45
C GLU A 27 -2.65 6.03 -5.26
N ALA A 28 -3.95 6.11 -5.04
CA ALA A 28 -4.51 6.84 -3.90
C ALA A 28 -4.05 6.24 -2.56
N LEU A 29 -3.97 4.90 -2.49
CA LEU A 29 -3.45 4.24 -1.31
C LEU A 29 -1.98 4.61 -1.05
N GLY A 30 -1.18 4.67 -2.12
CA GLY A 30 0.21 5.11 -1.99
C GLY A 30 0.31 6.51 -1.41
N ARG A 31 -0.52 7.43 -1.87
CA ARG A 31 -0.57 8.79 -1.32
C ARG A 31 -0.99 8.80 0.15
N ALA A 32 -2.01 8.03 0.50
CA ALA A 32 -2.51 7.96 1.86
C ALA A 32 -1.50 7.33 2.81
N PHE A 33 -0.92 6.20 2.42
CA PHE A 33 0.08 5.51 3.23
C PHE A 33 1.32 6.38 3.41
N GLY A 34 1.80 7.00 2.33
CA GLY A 34 2.94 7.89 2.39
C GLY A 34 2.70 9.08 3.31
N THR A 35 1.47 9.62 3.32
CA THR A 35 1.10 10.70 4.21
C THR A 35 1.18 10.27 5.67
N LEU A 36 0.66 9.08 6.01
CA LEU A 36 0.80 8.54 7.37
C LEU A 36 2.25 8.26 7.72
N ALA A 37 3.01 7.69 6.79
CA ALA A 37 4.43 7.38 7.03
C ALA A 37 5.23 8.63 7.36
N LYS A 38 4.99 9.73 6.64
CA LYS A 38 5.67 10.99 6.89
C LYS A 38 5.36 11.54 8.29
N LYS A 39 4.13 11.36 8.75
CA LYS A 39 3.75 11.79 10.11
C LYS A 39 4.52 11.04 11.19
N GLU A 40 4.99 9.84 10.89
CA GLU A 40 5.79 9.03 11.81
C GLU A 40 7.28 9.07 11.48
N ASN A 41 7.71 10.03 10.65
CA ASN A 41 9.09 10.17 10.20
C ASN A 41 9.62 8.95 9.43
N CYS A 42 8.74 8.19 8.80
CA CYS A 42 9.11 7.08 7.94
C CYS A 42 9.11 7.57 6.50
N LEU A 43 10.29 7.90 5.97
CA LEU A 43 10.42 8.51 4.64
C LEU A 43 10.74 7.51 3.55
N THR A 44 11.00 6.25 3.91
CA THR A 44 11.31 5.17 2.97
C THR A 44 10.33 4.02 3.20
N VAL A 45 9.76 3.48 2.13
CA VAL A 45 8.81 2.38 2.19
C VAL A 45 9.25 1.29 1.23
N ALA A 46 9.37 0.06 1.74
CA ALA A 46 9.66 -1.11 0.91
C ALA A 46 8.37 -1.57 0.24
N VAL A 47 8.44 -1.89 -1.05
CA VAL A 47 7.29 -2.39 -1.81
C VAL A 47 7.66 -3.71 -2.46
N GLY A 48 6.88 -4.74 -2.17
CA GLY A 48 7.02 -6.06 -2.78
C GLY A 48 5.71 -6.54 -3.36
N ARG A 49 5.77 -7.61 -4.15
CA ARG A 49 4.58 -8.21 -4.75
C ARG A 49 4.74 -9.71 -4.91
N ASP A 50 3.61 -10.43 -4.91
CA ASP A 50 3.60 -11.84 -5.27
C ASP A 50 3.45 -12.00 -6.79
N GLY A 51 3.27 -13.23 -7.28
CA GLY A 51 3.23 -13.52 -8.72
C GLY A 51 1.89 -13.29 -9.41
N ARG A 52 0.93 -12.59 -8.79
CA ARG A 52 -0.37 -12.33 -9.40
C ARG A 52 -0.24 -11.46 -10.64
N LEU A 53 -1.11 -11.69 -11.65
CA LEU A 53 -1.05 -10.95 -12.90
C LEU A 53 -1.31 -9.46 -12.71
N SER A 54 -2.17 -9.09 -11.76
CA SER A 54 -2.44 -7.68 -11.45
C SER A 54 -1.34 -7.03 -10.60
N GLY A 55 -0.39 -7.81 -10.08
CA GLY A 55 0.66 -7.31 -9.19
C GLY A 55 1.47 -6.17 -9.78
N PRO A 56 2.05 -6.31 -10.99
CA PRO A 56 2.86 -5.25 -11.57
C PRO A 56 2.11 -3.93 -11.76
N VAL A 57 0.87 -3.98 -12.24
CA VAL A 57 0.05 -2.78 -12.46
C VAL A 57 -0.27 -2.08 -11.14
N LEU A 58 -0.72 -2.84 -10.15
CA LEU A 58 -1.06 -2.30 -8.84
C LEU A 58 0.17 -1.78 -8.11
N SER A 59 1.28 -2.51 -8.20
CA SER A 59 2.54 -2.11 -7.58
C SER A 59 3.06 -0.80 -8.19
N ALA A 60 3.02 -0.67 -9.51
CA ALA A 60 3.45 0.56 -10.17
C ALA A 60 2.60 1.75 -9.76
N ALA A 61 1.28 1.59 -9.68
CA ALA A 61 0.38 2.66 -9.26
C ALA A 61 0.64 3.05 -7.81
N LEU A 62 0.85 2.08 -6.93
CA LEU A 62 1.19 2.31 -5.54
C LEU A 62 2.47 3.13 -5.41
N VAL A 63 3.50 2.78 -6.17
CA VAL A 63 4.78 3.49 -6.17
C VAL A 63 4.59 4.94 -6.63
N ARG A 64 3.80 5.15 -7.69
CA ARG A 64 3.51 6.51 -8.15
C ARG A 64 2.89 7.36 -7.04
N GLY A 65 1.96 6.76 -6.29
CA GLY A 65 1.32 7.45 -5.18
C GLY A 65 2.29 7.80 -4.06
N LEU A 66 3.13 6.85 -3.67
CA LEU A 66 4.14 7.06 -2.62
C LEU A 66 5.12 8.17 -3.03
N VAL A 67 5.64 8.11 -4.23
CA VAL A 67 6.59 9.10 -4.74
C VAL A 67 5.95 10.49 -4.79
N SER A 68 4.68 10.57 -5.18
CA SER A 68 3.99 11.85 -5.32
C SER A 68 3.85 12.62 -4.01
N VAL A 69 3.93 11.95 -2.87
CA VAL A 69 3.89 12.61 -1.55
C VAL A 69 5.26 12.66 -0.88
N GLY A 70 6.33 12.38 -1.63
CA GLY A 70 7.70 12.57 -1.15
C GLY A 70 8.32 11.36 -0.46
N ILE A 71 7.78 10.18 -0.67
CA ILE A 71 8.33 8.94 -0.10
C ILE A 71 9.37 8.35 -1.04
N GLU A 72 10.50 7.93 -0.48
CA GLU A 72 11.47 7.12 -1.20
C GLU A 72 11.01 5.67 -1.19
N VAL A 73 10.96 5.04 -2.36
CA VAL A 73 10.49 3.66 -2.50
C VAL A 73 11.66 2.71 -2.70
N LEU A 74 11.67 1.65 -1.90
CA LEU A 74 12.61 0.54 -2.04
C LEU A 74 11.85 -0.63 -2.64
N ASP A 75 11.97 -0.81 -3.95
CA ASP A 75 11.26 -1.90 -4.65
C ASP A 75 12.05 -3.20 -4.46
N VAL A 76 11.46 -4.15 -3.74
CA VAL A 76 12.08 -5.45 -3.48
C VAL A 76 11.57 -6.54 -4.41
N GLY A 77 10.72 -6.19 -5.38
CA GLY A 77 10.31 -7.09 -6.46
C GLY A 77 9.37 -8.21 -6.02
N PHE A 78 9.58 -9.40 -6.60
CA PHE A 78 8.81 -10.59 -6.24
C PHE A 78 9.26 -11.10 -4.88
N THR A 79 8.36 -11.10 -3.90
CA THR A 79 8.67 -11.55 -2.55
C THR A 79 7.46 -12.26 -1.94
N THR A 80 7.71 -12.97 -0.85
CA THR A 80 6.64 -13.42 0.04
C THR A 80 6.35 -12.31 1.05
N THR A 81 5.18 -12.38 1.69
CA THR A 81 4.84 -11.42 2.76
C THR A 81 5.87 -11.43 3.89
N PRO A 82 6.32 -12.60 4.42
CA PRO A 82 7.38 -12.61 5.42
C PRO A 82 8.68 -11.96 4.95
N GLN A 83 9.07 -12.17 3.70
CA GLN A 83 10.27 -11.56 3.15
C GLN A 83 10.14 -10.03 3.09
N LEU A 84 8.98 -9.52 2.66
CA LEU A 84 8.72 -8.08 2.65
C LEU A 84 8.79 -7.51 4.05
N TYR A 85 8.18 -8.17 5.03
CA TYR A 85 8.21 -7.72 6.42
C TYR A 85 9.63 -7.70 6.98
N PHE A 86 10.43 -8.70 6.63
CA PHE A 86 11.84 -8.73 7.02
C PHE A 86 12.60 -7.55 6.42
N ALA A 87 12.41 -7.29 5.13
CA ALA A 87 13.05 -6.16 4.45
C ALA A 87 12.62 -4.83 5.08
N ALA A 88 11.31 -4.67 5.33
CA ALA A 88 10.79 -3.45 5.93
C ALA A 88 11.41 -3.20 7.31
N ASN A 89 11.39 -4.22 8.18
CA ASN A 89 11.92 -4.08 9.54
C ASN A 89 13.43 -3.85 9.58
N THR A 90 14.16 -4.41 8.61
CA THR A 90 15.62 -4.32 8.57
C THR A 90 16.09 -3.02 7.92
N LEU A 91 15.38 -2.55 6.89
CA LEU A 91 15.87 -1.48 6.02
C LEU A 91 15.19 -0.13 6.27
N CYS A 92 13.89 -0.10 6.60
CA CYS A 92 13.16 1.17 6.60
C CYS A 92 11.97 1.24 7.57
N ASN A 93 11.64 0.18 8.27
CA ASN A 93 10.51 0.08 9.21
C ASN A 93 9.12 0.17 8.62
N SER A 94 8.98 0.35 7.31
CA SER A 94 7.67 0.44 6.66
C SER A 94 7.68 -0.30 5.34
N GLY A 95 6.58 -0.96 5.03
CA GLY A 95 6.50 -1.72 3.78
C GLY A 95 5.07 -2.06 3.39
N ILE A 96 4.88 -2.32 2.11
CA ILE A 96 3.61 -2.75 1.54
C ILE A 96 3.87 -3.93 0.63
N GLN A 97 3.14 -5.03 0.87
CA GLN A 97 3.17 -6.21 0.02
C GLN A 97 1.89 -6.24 -0.80
N VAL A 98 2.02 -6.24 -2.12
CA VAL A 98 0.90 -6.43 -3.04
C VAL A 98 0.71 -7.93 -3.20
N THR A 99 -0.35 -8.47 -2.63
CA THR A 99 -0.54 -9.93 -2.57
C THR A 99 -2.02 -10.32 -2.53
N GLY A 100 -2.35 -11.39 -3.25
CA GLY A 100 -3.64 -12.04 -3.15
C GLY A 100 -3.70 -13.12 -2.10
N SER A 101 -2.58 -13.46 -1.48
CA SER A 101 -2.48 -14.55 -0.49
C SER A 101 -3.05 -15.85 -1.05
N HIS A 102 -4.04 -16.44 -0.34
CA HIS A 102 -4.71 -17.67 -0.74
C HIS A 102 -6.03 -17.43 -1.46
N ASN A 103 -6.36 -16.19 -1.79
CA ASN A 103 -7.62 -15.84 -2.42
C ASN A 103 -7.62 -16.21 -3.91
N PRO A 104 -8.80 -16.24 -4.57
CA PRO A 104 -8.88 -16.52 -6.02
C PRO A 104 -7.94 -15.64 -6.84
N LYS A 105 -7.60 -16.10 -8.03
CA LYS A 105 -6.56 -15.48 -8.87
C LYS A 105 -6.82 -14.03 -9.25
N ASP A 106 -8.09 -13.61 -9.32
CA ASP A 106 -8.44 -12.24 -9.67
C ASP A 106 -8.42 -11.29 -8.47
N ASP A 107 -8.31 -11.84 -7.27
CA ASP A 107 -8.19 -11.05 -6.06
C ASP A 107 -6.74 -10.59 -5.88
N ASN A 108 -6.59 -9.42 -5.30
CA ASN A 108 -5.30 -8.92 -4.88
C ASN A 108 -5.53 -8.01 -3.68
N GLY A 109 -4.47 -7.45 -3.14
CA GLY A 109 -4.60 -6.58 -1.99
C GLY A 109 -3.27 -6.07 -1.50
N PHE A 110 -3.33 -5.40 -0.36
CA PHE A 110 -2.17 -4.74 0.23
C PHE A 110 -2.08 -5.11 1.70
N LYS A 111 -0.96 -5.70 2.09
CA LYS A 111 -0.60 -5.94 3.49
C LYS A 111 0.51 -4.98 3.86
N MET A 112 0.41 -4.34 5.02
CA MET A 112 1.23 -3.16 5.30
C MET A 112 1.85 -3.22 6.69
N VAL A 113 3.06 -2.68 6.78
CA VAL A 113 3.79 -2.43 8.02
C VAL A 113 4.12 -0.94 8.06
N LEU A 114 3.85 -0.28 9.16
CA LEU A 114 4.16 1.12 9.35
C LEU A 114 4.87 1.34 10.69
N GLY A 115 6.07 1.88 10.63
CA GLY A 115 6.83 2.14 11.84
C GLY A 115 7.16 0.87 12.63
N GLY A 116 7.36 -0.25 11.94
CA GLY A 116 7.70 -1.54 12.56
C GLY A 116 6.50 -2.33 13.08
N ARG A 117 5.27 -1.84 12.89
CA ARG A 117 4.07 -2.55 13.32
C ARG A 117 3.17 -2.90 12.15
N ALA A 118 2.52 -4.05 12.22
CA ALA A 118 1.50 -4.42 11.22
C ALA A 118 0.29 -3.48 11.35
N ILE A 119 -0.21 -3.02 10.21
CA ILE A 119 -1.39 -2.14 10.18
C ILE A 119 -2.65 -2.96 10.43
N TYR A 120 -3.54 -2.43 11.27
CA TYR A 120 -4.85 -3.03 11.50
C TYR A 120 -5.85 -1.99 12.02
N GLY A 121 -7.14 -2.35 11.97
CA GLY A 121 -8.22 -1.59 12.61
C GLY A 121 -8.23 -0.10 12.28
N GLY A 122 -7.91 0.73 13.27
CA GLY A 122 -7.93 2.19 13.12
C GLY A 122 -7.00 2.72 12.04
N ASP A 123 -5.85 2.07 11.82
CA ASP A 123 -4.92 2.48 10.76
C ASP A 123 -5.55 2.27 9.39
N ILE A 124 -6.26 1.17 9.18
CA ILE A 124 -6.96 0.89 7.92
C ILE A 124 -8.06 1.93 7.69
N GLN A 125 -8.82 2.28 8.73
CA GLN A 125 -9.85 3.30 8.61
C GLN A 125 -9.26 4.69 8.37
N ALA A 126 -8.11 4.99 8.95
CA ALA A 126 -7.42 6.25 8.69
C ALA A 126 -7.00 6.35 7.22
N LEU A 127 -6.48 5.26 6.64
CA LEU A 127 -6.16 5.22 5.22
C LEU A 127 -7.39 5.45 4.35
N LYS A 128 -8.49 4.78 4.68
CA LYS A 128 -9.76 4.94 3.97
C LYS A 128 -10.22 6.40 3.99
N ASN A 129 -10.16 7.03 5.16
CA ASN A 129 -10.58 8.43 5.31
C ASN A 129 -9.69 9.38 4.48
N ILE A 130 -8.38 9.17 4.49
CA ILE A 130 -7.47 9.99 3.69
C ILE A 130 -7.79 9.84 2.20
N ILE A 131 -8.05 8.62 1.74
CA ILE A 131 -8.40 8.36 0.34
C ILE A 131 -9.71 9.05 -0.03
N GLU A 132 -10.74 8.88 0.79
CA GLU A 132 -12.06 9.45 0.50
C GLU A 132 -12.05 10.97 0.48
N GLN A 133 -11.28 11.59 1.36
CA GLN A 133 -11.22 13.05 1.48
C GLN A 133 -10.04 13.66 0.73
N GLU A 134 -9.16 12.84 0.19
CA GLU A 134 -7.97 13.27 -0.55
C GLU A 134 -7.10 14.24 0.23
N THR A 135 -6.90 13.94 1.52
CA THR A 135 -6.20 14.82 2.46
C THR A 135 -4.69 14.56 2.49
N TRP A 136 -4.09 14.34 1.33
CA TRP A 136 -2.64 14.21 1.18
C TRP A 136 -2.04 15.47 0.61
N SER A 137 -0.72 15.63 0.78
CA SER A 137 0.02 16.74 0.20
C SER A 137 1.00 16.21 -0.86
N LEU A 138 0.82 16.65 -2.11
CA LEU A 138 1.73 16.29 -3.17
C LEU A 138 3.05 17.04 -3.02
N THR A 139 4.15 16.35 -3.30
CA THR A 139 5.49 16.94 -3.25
C THR A 139 6.06 17.00 -4.66
N SER A 140 6.41 18.22 -5.10
CA SER A 140 7.01 18.43 -6.41
C SER A 140 8.34 17.68 -6.52
N GLY A 141 8.48 16.88 -7.57
CA GLY A 141 9.71 16.10 -7.80
C GLY A 141 9.90 14.93 -6.83
N GLY A 142 8.90 14.66 -6.03
CA GLY A 142 8.93 13.57 -5.04
C GLY A 142 8.77 12.20 -5.65
#